data_cbd77d2f6adab3473eb6498b7b46c03b
#
_entry.id   cbd77d2f6adab3473eb6498b7b46c03b
#
_cell.length_a   1.000
_cell.length_b   1.000
_cell.length_c   1.000
_cell.angle_alpha   90.00
_cell.angle_beta   90.00
_cell.angle_gamma   90.00
#
_symmetry.space_group_name_H-M   'P 1'
#
loop_
_entity.id
_entity.type
_entity.pdbx_description
1 polymer ?
#
loop_
_entity_poly.entity_id
_entity_poly.type
_entity_poly.pdbx_seq_one_letter_code
_entity_poly.pdbx_strand_id
1 'polypeptide(L)'
;MIDENHFARGISLDQLRAIGFGRVLGASNTMEAWDLIVRTNPDVILLEWIEGLTDGLDFVRRVRLSEDTPNRAVNMFVLTSRGSKHDVELARKAGADGFLRKPISGLALQKRVRRVLAKPQPFIVTATYVGPCRRRKIDSGYAGPWRRLGDTLPTEVSVDEPTSEADIHAEIARARVAALETCVRTLDAANPRSVRDVFKAVQELIEVAKQIGDTSLDLGAKEMARYFQAHGATDRIDAEVVRTHVAALHQLVHLP
;
A
#
# COMPACT_ATOMS: atom_id res chain seq x y z
N MET A 1 2.17 -4.41 5.94
CA MET A 1 2.83 -3.31 5.19
C MET A 1 4.03 -2.80 5.95
N ILE A 2 5.19 -2.78 5.32
CA ILE A 2 6.46 -2.34 5.91
C ILE A 2 6.88 -1.08 5.17
N ASP A 3 7.03 0.03 5.90
CA ASP A 3 7.40 1.33 5.34
C ASP A 3 7.88 2.22 6.50
N GLU A 4 9.07 2.80 6.41
CA GLU A 4 9.63 3.66 7.46
C GLU A 4 8.84 4.97 7.59
N ASN A 5 8.34 5.47 6.47
CA ASN A 5 7.55 6.69 6.46
C ASN A 5 6.17 6.41 7.05
N HIS A 6 5.92 6.93 8.26
CA HIS A 6 4.66 6.77 8.99
C HIS A 6 3.44 7.20 8.16
N PHE A 7 3.57 8.30 7.43
CA PHE A 7 2.49 8.86 6.62
C PHE A 7 2.18 7.99 5.40
N ALA A 8 3.21 7.64 4.60
CA ALA A 8 3.07 6.76 3.44
C ALA A 8 2.52 5.38 3.85
N ARG A 9 2.99 4.86 4.99
CA ARG A 9 2.47 3.63 5.59
C ARG A 9 0.99 3.75 5.91
N GLY A 10 0.56 4.86 6.54
CA GLY A 10 -0.85 5.12 6.85
C GLY A 10 -1.73 5.09 5.60
N ILE A 11 -1.34 5.80 4.53
CA ILE A 11 -2.06 5.79 3.24
C ILE A 11 -2.17 4.36 2.70
N SER A 12 -1.06 3.63 2.67
CA SER A 12 -1.04 2.26 2.15
C SER A 12 -1.93 1.31 2.96
N LEU A 13 -1.97 1.45 4.30
CA LEU A 13 -2.86 0.67 5.16
C LEU A 13 -4.33 0.97 4.87
N ASP A 14 -4.69 2.23 4.67
CA ASP A 14 -6.06 2.63 4.35
C ASP A 14 -6.48 2.14 2.96
N GLN A 15 -5.60 2.23 1.97
CA GLN A 15 -5.84 1.65 0.64
C GLN A 15 -6.07 0.14 0.71
N LEU A 16 -5.25 -0.58 1.49
CA LEU A 16 -5.41 -2.02 1.66
C LEU A 16 -6.75 -2.38 2.31
N ARG A 17 -7.19 -1.63 3.32
CA ARG A 17 -8.51 -1.81 3.94
C ARG A 17 -9.64 -1.52 2.95
N ALA A 18 -9.53 -0.43 2.19
CA ALA A 18 -10.53 -0.03 1.21
C ALA A 18 -10.71 -1.06 0.08
N ILE A 19 -9.66 -1.77 -0.31
CA ILE A 19 -9.72 -2.83 -1.33
C ILE A 19 -10.09 -4.21 -0.78
N GLY A 20 -10.41 -4.31 0.51
CA GLY A 20 -11.04 -5.49 1.12
C GLY A 20 -10.09 -6.44 1.86
N PHE A 21 -8.88 -6.00 2.25
CA PHE A 21 -8.06 -6.80 3.17
C PHE A 21 -8.63 -6.74 4.58
N GLY A 22 -8.93 -7.91 5.17
CA GLY A 22 -9.61 -8.00 6.47
C GLY A 22 -8.75 -7.52 7.64
N ARG A 23 -7.50 -7.98 7.75
CA ARG A 23 -6.56 -7.59 8.79
C ARG A 23 -5.32 -6.98 8.18
N VAL A 24 -5.12 -5.69 8.39
CA VAL A 24 -3.98 -4.95 7.84
C VAL A 24 -3.12 -4.42 8.98
N LEU A 25 -1.85 -4.82 8.99
CA LEU A 25 -0.87 -4.46 10.00
C LEU A 25 0.27 -3.64 9.36
N GLY A 26 0.78 -2.66 10.10
CA GLY A 26 1.92 -1.84 9.68
C GLY A 26 3.14 -2.12 10.55
N ALA A 27 4.33 -2.05 9.94
CA ALA A 27 5.62 -2.06 10.60
C ALA A 27 6.47 -0.90 10.10
N SER A 28 7.20 -0.26 10.99
CA SER A 28 8.08 0.87 10.67
C SER A 28 9.47 0.43 10.20
N ASN A 29 9.84 -0.79 10.48
CA ASN A 29 11.15 -1.36 10.14
C ASN A 29 11.07 -2.89 10.02
N THR A 30 12.17 -3.49 9.58
CA THR A 30 12.28 -4.93 9.34
C THR A 30 12.27 -5.77 10.63
N MET A 31 12.68 -5.22 11.77
CA MET A 31 12.63 -5.92 13.07
C MET A 31 11.18 -6.06 13.54
N GLU A 32 10.43 -4.95 13.57
CA GLU A 32 9.01 -4.96 13.90
C GLU A 32 8.22 -5.85 12.95
N ALA A 33 8.55 -5.80 11.65
CA ALA A 33 7.94 -6.65 10.65
C ALA A 33 8.20 -8.13 10.90
N TRP A 34 9.41 -8.50 11.31
CA TRP A 34 9.75 -9.88 11.63
C TRP A 34 8.90 -10.42 12.78
N ASP A 35 8.80 -9.66 13.87
CA ASP A 35 7.97 -10.03 15.02
C ASP A 35 6.49 -10.19 14.66
N LEU A 36 6.00 -9.31 13.77
CA LEU A 36 4.63 -9.42 13.25
C LEU A 36 4.45 -10.69 12.40
N ILE A 37 5.39 -11.01 11.51
CA ILE A 37 5.32 -12.20 10.65
C ILE A 37 5.28 -13.47 11.49
N VAL A 38 6.17 -13.60 12.46
CA VAL A 38 6.23 -14.78 13.34
C VAL A 38 4.94 -14.96 14.13
N ARG A 39 4.39 -13.85 14.65
CA ARG A 39 3.18 -13.89 15.50
C ARG A 39 1.88 -14.06 14.72
N THR A 40 1.80 -13.55 13.49
CA THR A 40 0.51 -13.44 12.77
C THR A 40 0.41 -14.27 11.52
N ASN A 41 1.52 -14.80 11.03
CA ASN A 41 1.62 -15.59 9.78
C ASN A 41 0.78 -14.98 8.64
N PRO A 42 1.13 -13.80 8.12
CA PRO A 42 0.32 -13.08 7.15
C PRO A 42 0.28 -13.80 5.79
N ASP A 43 -0.80 -13.62 5.04
CA ASP A 43 -0.95 -14.15 3.67
C ASP A 43 -0.16 -13.34 2.64
N VAL A 44 0.02 -12.04 2.92
CA VAL A 44 0.68 -11.09 2.00
C VAL A 44 1.57 -10.14 2.79
N ILE A 45 2.75 -9.91 2.28
CA ILE A 45 3.70 -8.90 2.78
C ILE A 45 3.94 -7.88 1.68
N LEU A 46 3.73 -6.61 2.01
CA LEU A 46 4.10 -5.47 1.16
C LEU A 46 5.27 -4.76 1.83
N LEU A 47 6.37 -4.61 1.12
CA LEU A 47 7.60 -4.04 1.62
C LEU A 47 8.03 -2.87 0.75
N GLU A 48 8.21 -1.69 1.35
CA GLU A 48 8.90 -0.61 0.67
C GLU A 48 10.40 -0.90 0.59
N TRP A 49 10.94 -0.74 -0.61
CA TRP A 49 12.37 -0.83 -0.84
C TRP A 49 12.91 0.53 -1.28
N ILE A 50 13.77 1.09 -0.44
CA ILE A 50 14.52 2.32 -0.72
C ILE A 50 15.90 1.89 -1.20
N GLU A 51 16.30 2.34 -2.40
CA GLU A 51 17.60 2.02 -2.96
C GLU A 51 18.74 2.60 -2.11
N GLY A 52 19.79 1.81 -1.96
CA GLY A 52 20.94 2.17 -1.11
C GLY A 52 20.84 1.63 0.32
N LEU A 53 19.64 1.22 0.76
CA LEU A 53 19.42 0.47 1.98
C LEU A 53 19.25 -1.01 1.60
N THR A 54 20.22 -1.82 1.92
CA THR A 54 20.21 -3.27 1.63
C THR A 54 19.10 -4.01 2.37
N ASP A 55 18.61 -3.43 3.44
CA ASP A 55 17.71 -4.06 4.42
C ASP A 55 16.42 -4.62 3.81
N GLY A 56 15.83 -3.96 2.81
CA GLY A 56 14.57 -4.39 2.20
C GLY A 56 14.68 -5.73 1.47
N LEU A 57 15.64 -5.88 0.57
CA LEU A 57 15.83 -7.13 -0.18
C LEU A 57 16.47 -8.24 0.67
N ASP A 58 17.30 -7.87 1.64
CA ASP A 58 17.86 -8.81 2.62
C ASP A 58 16.77 -9.33 3.55
N PHE A 59 15.79 -8.49 3.89
CA PHE A 59 14.60 -8.94 4.60
C PHE A 59 13.79 -9.97 3.80
N VAL A 60 13.59 -9.74 2.50
CA VAL A 60 12.96 -10.73 1.62
C VAL A 60 13.71 -12.05 1.65
N ARG A 61 15.05 -12.03 1.53
CA ARG A 61 15.90 -13.23 1.62
C ARG A 61 15.77 -13.90 2.98
N ARG A 62 15.79 -13.11 4.06
CA ARG A 62 15.62 -13.63 5.43
C ARG A 62 14.30 -14.39 5.58
N VAL A 63 13.19 -13.82 5.13
CA VAL A 63 11.87 -14.48 5.18
C VAL A 63 11.88 -15.80 4.39
N ARG A 64 12.57 -15.85 3.25
CA ARG A 64 12.67 -17.05 2.41
C ARG A 64 13.56 -18.15 2.99
N LEU A 65 14.65 -17.77 3.67
CA LEU A 65 15.70 -18.71 4.10
C LEU A 65 15.54 -19.16 5.54
N SER A 66 14.98 -18.33 6.42
CA SER A 66 14.87 -18.66 7.84
C SER A 66 13.94 -19.84 8.10
N GLU A 67 14.34 -20.72 8.99
CA GLU A 67 13.52 -21.81 9.48
C GLU A 67 12.45 -21.33 10.47
N ASP A 68 12.68 -20.18 11.12
CA ASP A 68 11.73 -19.56 12.04
C ASP A 68 10.55 -18.89 11.33
N THR A 69 10.59 -18.77 9.99
CA THR A 69 9.49 -18.20 9.23
C THR A 69 8.31 -19.18 9.17
N PRO A 70 7.11 -18.81 9.68
CA PRO A 70 5.96 -19.71 9.69
C PRO A 70 5.54 -20.16 8.30
N ASN A 71 5.66 -19.28 7.31
CA ASN A 71 5.36 -19.57 5.90
C ASN A 71 6.40 -18.93 4.98
N ARG A 72 7.40 -19.70 4.58
CA ARG A 72 8.43 -19.23 3.63
C ARG A 72 7.89 -18.94 2.22
N ALA A 73 6.71 -19.46 1.90
CA ALA A 73 6.03 -19.26 0.61
C ALA A 73 5.05 -18.07 0.64
N VAL A 74 4.99 -17.28 1.72
CA VAL A 74 4.16 -16.08 1.81
C VAL A 74 4.37 -15.15 0.61
N ASN A 75 3.28 -14.58 0.07
CA ASN A 75 3.39 -13.68 -1.07
C ASN A 75 4.02 -12.35 -0.68
N MET A 76 5.16 -12.02 -1.28
CA MET A 76 5.89 -10.77 -0.99
C MET A 76 5.94 -9.84 -2.19
N PHE A 77 5.48 -8.60 -1.98
CA PHE A 77 5.51 -7.55 -2.98
C PHE A 77 6.46 -6.44 -2.54
N VAL A 78 7.36 -6.07 -3.43
CA VAL A 78 8.31 -4.97 -3.21
C VAL A 78 7.76 -3.71 -3.87
N LEU A 79 7.62 -2.64 -3.09
CA LEU A 79 7.21 -1.31 -3.53
C LEU A 79 8.44 -0.40 -3.57
N THR A 80 8.58 0.38 -4.65
CA THR A 80 9.68 1.34 -4.78
C THR A 80 9.30 2.51 -5.67
N SER A 81 9.89 3.68 -5.44
CA SER A 81 9.76 4.85 -6.33
C SER A 81 10.57 4.67 -7.64
N ARG A 82 11.53 3.78 -7.65
CA ARG A 82 12.34 3.44 -8.83
C ARG A 82 11.85 2.14 -9.45
N GLY A 83 12.01 1.97 -10.75
CA GLY A 83 11.50 0.81 -11.48
C GLY A 83 12.36 0.46 -12.68
N SER A 84 13.69 0.47 -12.52
CA SER A 84 14.58 -0.01 -13.58
C SER A 84 14.44 -1.52 -13.76
N LYS A 85 14.78 -2.02 -14.95
CA LYS A 85 14.82 -3.47 -15.19
C LYS A 85 15.76 -4.18 -14.21
N HIS A 86 16.83 -3.50 -13.82
CA HIS A 86 17.80 -4.01 -12.85
C HIS A 86 17.16 -4.21 -11.47
N ASP A 87 16.39 -3.23 -10.98
CA ASP A 87 15.73 -3.30 -9.68
C ASP A 87 14.71 -4.43 -9.62
N VAL A 88 13.94 -4.60 -10.69
CA VAL A 88 13.00 -5.73 -10.82
C VAL A 88 13.73 -7.07 -10.75
N GLU A 89 14.90 -7.19 -11.40
CA GLU A 89 15.70 -8.40 -11.34
C GLU A 89 16.30 -8.66 -9.95
N LEU A 90 16.74 -7.61 -9.26
CA LEU A 90 17.23 -7.73 -7.89
C LEU A 90 16.13 -8.21 -6.94
N ALA A 91 14.95 -7.62 -6.99
CA ALA A 91 13.80 -8.07 -6.20
C ALA A 91 13.41 -9.52 -6.49
N ARG A 92 13.41 -9.93 -7.77
CA ARG A 92 13.16 -11.32 -8.18
C ARG A 92 14.24 -12.28 -7.67
N LYS A 93 15.52 -11.88 -7.72
CA LYS A 93 16.61 -12.68 -7.19
C LYS A 93 16.54 -12.82 -5.68
N ALA A 94 16.02 -11.81 -4.98
CA ALA A 94 15.78 -11.88 -3.54
C ALA A 94 14.62 -12.82 -3.17
N GLY A 95 13.70 -13.11 -4.10
CA GLY A 95 12.56 -14.01 -3.87
C GLY A 95 11.22 -13.31 -3.73
N ALA A 96 11.07 -12.09 -4.24
CA ALA A 96 9.79 -11.38 -4.29
C ALA A 96 8.85 -11.99 -5.35
N ASP A 97 7.54 -12.06 -5.04
CA ASP A 97 6.49 -12.52 -5.97
C ASP A 97 6.08 -11.41 -6.93
N GLY A 98 6.11 -10.18 -6.46
CA GLY A 98 5.72 -9.01 -7.23
C GLY A 98 6.61 -7.81 -6.99
N PHE A 99 6.59 -6.92 -7.96
CA PHE A 99 7.26 -5.64 -7.92
C PHE A 99 6.26 -4.57 -8.36
N LEU A 100 6.17 -3.49 -7.59
CA LEU A 100 5.22 -2.41 -7.79
C LEU A 100 5.96 -1.07 -7.73
N ARG A 101 5.75 -0.24 -8.73
CA ARG A 101 6.34 1.09 -8.77
C ARG A 101 5.40 2.10 -8.10
N LYS A 102 5.94 2.91 -7.20
CA LYS A 102 5.24 4.07 -6.64
C LYS A 102 5.27 5.25 -7.64
N PRO A 103 4.23 6.09 -7.66
CA PRO A 103 2.99 6.01 -6.89
C PRO A 103 2.10 4.87 -7.40
N ILE A 104 1.38 4.19 -6.51
CA ILE A 104 0.49 3.07 -6.86
C ILE A 104 -0.94 3.35 -6.39
N SER A 105 -1.91 3.18 -7.30
CA SER A 105 -3.31 3.23 -6.93
C SER A 105 -3.76 1.96 -6.20
N GLY A 106 -4.76 2.07 -5.34
CA GLY A 106 -5.35 0.91 -4.67
C GLY A 106 -5.88 -0.13 -5.66
N LEU A 107 -6.44 0.31 -6.79
CA LEU A 107 -6.92 -0.58 -7.84
C LEU A 107 -5.77 -1.37 -8.51
N ALA A 108 -4.65 -0.71 -8.82
CA ALA A 108 -3.48 -1.37 -9.39
C ALA A 108 -2.87 -2.37 -8.39
N LEU A 109 -2.78 -1.98 -7.11
CA LEU A 109 -2.36 -2.86 -6.03
C LEU A 109 -3.28 -4.08 -5.91
N GLN A 110 -4.61 -3.87 -5.90
CA GLN A 110 -5.60 -4.93 -5.84
C GLN A 110 -5.47 -5.91 -7.03
N LYS A 111 -5.42 -5.38 -8.25
CA LYS A 111 -5.24 -6.19 -9.47
C LYS A 111 -3.97 -7.05 -9.37
N ARG A 112 -2.87 -6.43 -8.93
CA ARG A 112 -1.58 -7.13 -8.84
C ARG A 112 -1.60 -8.24 -7.80
N VAL A 113 -2.10 -7.95 -6.59
CA VAL A 113 -2.19 -8.94 -5.52
C VAL A 113 -3.14 -10.07 -5.91
N ARG A 114 -4.34 -9.76 -6.40
CA ARG A 114 -5.30 -10.77 -6.88
C ARG A 114 -4.71 -11.68 -7.95
N ARG A 115 -3.96 -11.12 -8.90
CA ARG A 115 -3.32 -11.89 -9.96
C ARG A 115 -2.31 -12.90 -9.42
N VAL A 116 -1.47 -12.49 -8.47
CA VAL A 116 -0.46 -13.38 -7.87
C VAL A 116 -1.15 -14.46 -7.02
N LEU A 117 -2.18 -14.10 -6.25
CA LEU A 117 -2.94 -15.06 -5.44
C LEU A 117 -3.74 -16.05 -6.30
N ALA A 118 -4.30 -15.59 -7.43
CA ALA A 118 -5.07 -16.46 -8.32
C ALA A 118 -4.19 -17.43 -9.14
N LYS A 119 -2.95 -17.04 -9.44
CA LYS A 119 -1.99 -17.85 -10.20
C LYS A 119 -0.61 -17.77 -9.55
N PRO A 120 -0.41 -18.38 -8.39
CA PRO A 120 0.88 -18.36 -7.70
C PRO A 120 1.93 -19.08 -8.54
N GLN A 121 3.13 -18.50 -8.55
CA GLN A 121 4.28 -19.15 -9.18
C GLN A 121 4.70 -20.37 -8.36
N PRO A 122 5.16 -21.47 -8.99
CA PRO A 122 5.71 -22.59 -8.26
C PRO A 122 6.82 -22.14 -7.30
N PHE A 123 6.75 -22.57 -6.06
CA PHE A 123 7.76 -22.26 -5.05
C PHE A 123 8.96 -23.19 -5.20
N ILE A 124 10.15 -22.61 -5.28
CA ILE A 124 11.41 -23.32 -5.58
C ILE A 124 12.31 -23.27 -4.35
N VAL A 125 12.83 -24.43 -3.97
CA VAL A 125 13.85 -24.56 -2.93
C VAL A 125 15.07 -25.25 -3.54
N THR A 126 16.18 -24.52 -3.59
CA THR A 126 17.50 -25.04 -4.02
C THR A 126 18.57 -24.56 -3.07
N ALA A 127 19.77 -25.09 -3.17
CA ALA A 127 20.90 -24.65 -2.36
C ALA A 127 21.25 -23.15 -2.50
N THR A 128 20.93 -22.55 -3.67
CA THR A 128 21.29 -21.16 -4.01
C THR A 128 20.12 -20.22 -4.10
N TYR A 129 18.88 -20.72 -4.02
CA TYR A 129 17.68 -19.90 -4.17
C TYR A 129 16.47 -20.54 -3.51
N VAL A 130 15.74 -19.73 -2.74
CA VAL A 130 14.43 -20.07 -2.18
C VAL A 130 13.46 -18.96 -2.53
N GLY A 131 12.33 -19.30 -3.15
CA GLY A 131 11.32 -18.32 -3.54
C GLY A 131 10.49 -18.74 -4.75
N PRO A 132 9.64 -17.86 -5.29
CA PRO A 132 8.83 -18.14 -6.47
C PRO A 132 9.70 -18.39 -7.70
N CYS A 133 9.23 -19.23 -8.63
CA CYS A 133 9.95 -19.52 -9.85
C CYS A 133 10.24 -18.24 -10.65
N ARG A 134 11.52 -18.01 -10.97
CA ARG A 134 11.97 -16.80 -11.65
C ARG A 134 11.73 -16.83 -13.17
N ARG A 135 11.39 -17.97 -13.74
CA ARG A 135 11.13 -18.13 -15.17
C ARG A 135 9.74 -17.60 -15.51
N ARG A 136 9.68 -16.48 -16.23
CA ARG A 136 8.42 -15.83 -16.63
C ARG A 136 8.20 -15.79 -18.12
N LYS A 137 9.19 -16.21 -18.92
CA LYS A 137 9.08 -16.37 -20.36
C LYS A 137 9.48 -17.79 -20.72
N ILE A 138 8.71 -18.41 -21.59
CA ILE A 138 9.18 -19.54 -22.37
C ILE A 138 10.06 -18.94 -23.45
N ASP A 139 11.31 -19.33 -23.44
CA ASP A 139 12.09 -19.19 -24.66
C ASP A 139 11.60 -20.28 -25.61
N SER A 140 10.85 -19.90 -26.64
CA SER A 140 10.37 -20.83 -27.67
C SER A 140 11.49 -21.54 -28.42
N GLY A 141 12.73 -21.06 -28.28
CA GLY A 141 13.94 -21.68 -28.83
C GLY A 141 14.70 -22.56 -27.82
N TYR A 142 14.22 -22.66 -26.55
CA TYR A 142 14.92 -23.46 -25.56
C TYR A 142 14.63 -24.95 -25.71
N ALA A 143 15.50 -25.67 -26.34
CA ALA A 143 15.49 -27.14 -26.47
C ALA A 143 16.25 -27.88 -25.36
N GLY A 144 16.61 -27.19 -24.26
CA GLY A 144 17.41 -27.76 -23.17
C GLY A 144 16.62 -28.72 -22.25
N PRO A 145 17.30 -29.50 -21.41
CA PRO A 145 16.65 -30.48 -20.59
C PRO A 145 15.68 -29.84 -19.60
N TRP A 146 14.41 -30.23 -19.66
CA TRP A 146 13.39 -29.91 -18.67
C TRP A 146 13.78 -30.59 -17.35
N ARG A 147 14.34 -29.83 -16.43
CA ARG A 147 14.94 -30.37 -15.21
C ARG A 147 13.95 -30.65 -14.09
N ARG A 148 12.63 -30.42 -14.32
CA ARG A 148 11.59 -30.61 -13.29
C ARG A 148 10.29 -31.15 -13.86
N LEU A 149 9.77 -32.17 -13.19
CA LEU A 149 8.42 -32.65 -13.41
C LEU A 149 7.45 -31.51 -13.02
N GLY A 150 6.70 -30.94 -13.96
CA GLY A 150 5.76 -29.84 -13.73
C GLY A 150 6.12 -28.47 -14.30
N ASP A 151 7.16 -28.35 -15.13
CA ASP A 151 7.40 -27.15 -15.92
C ASP A 151 6.27 -26.95 -16.95
N THR A 152 5.12 -26.46 -16.48
CA THR A 152 4.03 -26.01 -17.33
C THR A 152 4.34 -24.61 -17.86
N LEU A 153 3.86 -24.36 -19.08
CA LEU A 153 4.05 -23.13 -19.84
C LEU A 153 3.79 -21.86 -19.00
N PRO A 154 4.76 -20.92 -18.88
CA PRO A 154 4.55 -19.66 -18.15
C PRO A 154 3.50 -18.83 -18.86
N THR A 155 2.52 -18.36 -18.12
CA THR A 155 1.54 -17.40 -18.58
C THR A 155 2.23 -16.05 -18.80
N GLU A 156 1.94 -15.37 -19.90
CA GLU A 156 2.45 -14.05 -20.22
C GLU A 156 2.26 -13.08 -19.04
N VAL A 157 3.35 -12.45 -18.64
CA VAL A 157 3.29 -11.36 -17.66
C VAL A 157 3.03 -10.08 -18.42
N SER A 158 1.78 -9.64 -18.46
CA SER A 158 1.49 -8.27 -18.82
C SER A 158 2.12 -7.37 -17.76
N VAL A 159 2.96 -6.45 -18.19
CA VAL A 159 3.31 -5.29 -17.37
C VAL A 159 2.03 -4.45 -17.35
N ASP A 160 1.44 -4.25 -16.17
CA ASP A 160 0.27 -3.38 -16.07
C ASP A 160 0.68 -2.00 -16.59
N GLU A 161 -0.14 -1.42 -17.47
CA GLU A 161 0.07 -0.08 -17.98
C GLU A 161 0.16 0.88 -16.79
N PRO A 162 1.09 1.84 -16.81
CA PRO A 162 1.21 2.78 -15.72
C PRO A 162 -0.11 3.56 -15.58
N THR A 163 -0.76 3.45 -14.44
CA THR A 163 -1.86 4.35 -14.07
C THR A 163 -1.33 5.77 -14.11
N SER A 164 -2.07 6.71 -14.70
CA SER A 164 -1.58 8.09 -14.78
C SER A 164 -1.37 8.64 -13.37
N GLU A 165 -0.40 9.51 -13.19
CA GLU A 165 -0.11 10.12 -11.90
C GLU A 165 -1.34 10.89 -11.38
N ALA A 166 -2.08 11.52 -12.29
CA ALA A 166 -3.34 12.22 -12.00
C ALA A 166 -4.42 11.26 -11.45
N ASP A 167 -4.59 10.06 -12.05
CA ASP A 167 -5.55 9.07 -11.57
C ASP A 167 -5.22 8.58 -10.17
N ILE A 168 -3.92 8.42 -9.90
CA ILE A 168 -3.44 8.01 -8.58
C ILE A 168 -3.70 9.11 -7.54
N HIS A 169 -3.40 10.36 -7.87
CA HIS A 169 -3.66 11.50 -7.01
C HIS A 169 -5.16 11.64 -6.70
N ALA A 170 -6.00 11.51 -7.72
CA ALA A 170 -7.46 11.54 -7.53
C ALA A 170 -7.96 10.39 -6.64
N GLU A 171 -7.39 9.20 -6.75
CA GLU A 171 -7.77 8.07 -5.90
C GLU A 171 -7.32 8.27 -4.44
N ILE A 172 -6.11 8.78 -4.23
CA ILE A 172 -5.60 9.11 -2.89
C ILE A 172 -6.49 10.17 -2.24
N ALA A 173 -6.85 11.24 -2.97
CA ALA A 173 -7.74 12.29 -2.49
C ALA A 173 -9.11 11.73 -2.10
N ARG A 174 -9.75 10.92 -2.97
CA ARG A 174 -11.03 10.26 -2.69
C ARG A 174 -10.97 9.38 -1.43
N ALA A 175 -9.93 8.57 -1.29
CA ALA A 175 -9.77 7.69 -0.13
C ALA A 175 -9.66 8.48 1.18
N ARG A 176 -8.96 9.63 1.17
CA ARG A 176 -8.82 10.48 2.35
C ARG A 176 -10.08 11.23 2.72
N VAL A 177 -10.82 11.72 1.75
CA VAL A 177 -12.11 12.35 1.98
C VAL A 177 -13.11 11.32 2.54
N ALA A 178 -13.14 10.09 2.02
CA ALA A 178 -13.98 9.01 2.54
C ALA A 178 -13.62 8.63 3.99
N ALA A 179 -12.33 8.61 4.34
CA ALA A 179 -11.89 8.38 5.71
C ALA A 179 -12.36 9.50 6.65
N LEU A 180 -12.22 10.76 6.25
CA LEU A 180 -12.74 11.92 6.98
C LEU A 180 -14.25 11.83 7.15
N GLU A 181 -14.99 11.49 6.11
CA GLU A 181 -16.45 11.30 6.15
C GLU A 181 -16.84 10.24 7.19
N THR A 182 -16.10 9.15 7.25
CA THR A 182 -16.33 8.09 8.25
C THR A 182 -16.14 8.61 9.68
N CYS A 183 -15.10 9.40 9.93
CA CYS A 183 -14.87 10.04 11.22
C CYS A 183 -16.00 11.03 11.57
N VAL A 184 -16.46 11.81 10.60
CA VAL A 184 -17.53 12.81 10.81
C VAL A 184 -18.89 12.13 11.03
N ARG A 185 -19.14 10.97 10.45
CA ARG A 185 -20.37 10.20 10.68
C ARG A 185 -20.54 9.78 12.15
N THR A 186 -19.42 9.52 12.83
CA THR A 186 -19.39 9.15 14.25
C THR A 186 -19.05 10.32 15.17
N LEU A 187 -19.08 11.56 14.65
CA LEU A 187 -18.74 12.76 15.43
C LEU A 187 -19.75 12.97 16.54
N ASP A 188 -19.23 12.94 17.77
CA ASP A 188 -19.90 13.42 18.96
C ASP A 188 -19.26 14.77 19.35
N ALA A 189 -19.98 15.86 19.12
CA ALA A 189 -19.51 17.22 19.37
C ALA A 189 -19.26 17.50 20.88
N ALA A 190 -19.93 16.77 21.76
CA ALA A 190 -19.73 16.87 23.20
C ALA A 190 -18.48 16.10 23.69
N ASN A 191 -17.94 15.21 22.87
CA ASN A 191 -16.77 14.40 23.22
C ASN A 191 -15.47 15.00 22.65
N PRO A 192 -14.57 15.53 23.51
CA PRO A 192 -13.32 16.15 23.04
C PRO A 192 -12.37 15.19 22.31
N ARG A 193 -12.50 13.87 22.52
CA ARG A 193 -11.72 12.87 21.77
C ARG A 193 -12.23 12.74 20.34
N SER A 194 -13.55 12.61 20.17
CA SER A 194 -14.20 12.54 18.86
C SER A 194 -13.88 13.76 18.00
N VAL A 195 -13.92 14.96 18.59
CA VAL A 195 -13.55 16.22 17.92
C VAL A 195 -12.07 16.21 17.50
N ARG A 196 -11.17 15.76 18.37
CA ARG A 196 -9.74 15.66 18.04
C ARG A 196 -9.46 14.66 16.93
N ASP A 197 -10.18 13.55 16.89
CA ASP A 197 -10.00 12.54 15.85
C ASP A 197 -10.40 13.08 14.47
N VAL A 198 -11.53 13.82 14.40
CA VAL A 198 -11.93 14.49 13.16
C VAL A 198 -10.93 15.57 12.78
N PHE A 199 -10.48 16.41 13.71
CA PHE A 199 -9.47 17.44 13.43
C PHE A 199 -8.16 16.84 12.92
N LYS A 200 -7.72 15.72 13.49
CA LYS A 200 -6.54 14.98 13.01
C LYS A 200 -6.72 14.50 11.57
N ALA A 201 -7.89 13.93 11.25
CA ALA A 201 -8.19 13.50 9.88
C ALA A 201 -8.19 14.67 8.88
N VAL A 202 -8.64 15.86 9.30
CA VAL A 202 -8.54 17.10 8.50
C VAL A 202 -7.09 17.49 8.26
N GLN A 203 -6.24 17.44 9.28
CA GLN A 203 -4.80 17.74 9.13
C GLN A 203 -4.12 16.76 8.18
N GLU A 204 -4.43 15.48 8.28
CA GLU A 204 -3.94 14.46 7.36
C GLU A 204 -4.39 14.72 5.91
N LEU A 205 -5.63 15.20 5.71
CA LEU A 205 -6.12 15.58 4.38
C LEU A 205 -5.36 16.79 3.81
N ILE A 206 -5.04 17.80 4.62
CA ILE A 206 -4.23 18.96 4.21
C ILE A 206 -2.85 18.49 3.73
N GLU A 207 -2.20 17.61 4.47
CA GLU A 207 -0.87 17.11 4.08
C GLU A 207 -0.94 16.30 2.77
N VAL A 208 -1.98 15.51 2.58
CA VAL A 208 -2.21 14.78 1.32
C VAL A 208 -2.44 15.76 0.17
N ALA A 209 -3.34 16.73 0.33
CA ALA A 209 -3.65 17.71 -0.71
C ALA A 209 -2.40 18.47 -1.19
N LYS A 210 -1.51 18.84 -0.26
CA LYS A 210 -0.21 19.44 -0.61
C LYS A 210 0.69 18.50 -1.40
N GLN A 211 0.78 17.23 -1.00
CA GLN A 211 1.64 16.25 -1.66
C GLN A 211 1.21 15.94 -3.09
N ILE A 212 -0.10 15.86 -3.32
CA ILE A 212 -0.65 15.64 -4.67
C ILE A 212 -0.78 16.92 -5.49
N GLY A 213 -0.51 18.09 -4.90
CA GLY A 213 -0.59 19.40 -5.57
C GLY A 213 -2.03 19.87 -5.82
N ASP A 214 -3.03 19.32 -5.13
CA ASP A 214 -4.44 19.73 -5.27
C ASP A 214 -4.72 20.97 -4.41
N THR A 215 -4.65 22.13 -5.03
CA THR A 215 -4.86 23.43 -4.36
C THR A 215 -6.30 23.64 -3.89
N SER A 216 -7.28 23.08 -4.58
CA SER A 216 -8.69 23.20 -4.23
C SER A 216 -9.01 22.39 -2.98
N LEU A 217 -8.54 21.17 -2.94
CA LEU A 217 -8.68 20.28 -1.78
C LEU A 217 -7.92 20.84 -0.56
N ASP A 218 -6.69 21.35 -0.76
CA ASP A 218 -5.89 22.00 0.31
C ASP A 218 -6.63 23.19 0.91
N LEU A 219 -7.22 24.05 0.06
CA LEU A 219 -7.97 25.21 0.52
C LEU A 219 -9.22 24.78 1.32
N GLY A 220 -10.03 23.88 0.78
CA GLY A 220 -11.24 23.39 1.44
C GLY A 220 -10.94 22.72 2.79
N ALA A 221 -9.88 21.89 2.85
CA ALA A 221 -9.47 21.25 4.09
C ALA A 221 -8.95 22.26 5.13
N LYS A 222 -8.23 23.31 4.72
CA LYS A 222 -7.80 24.41 5.59
C LYS A 222 -8.98 25.22 6.15
N GLU A 223 -10.01 25.48 5.36
CA GLU A 223 -11.21 26.16 5.84
C GLU A 223 -11.89 25.32 6.95
N MET A 224 -12.02 24.03 6.73
CA MET A 224 -12.53 23.13 7.76
C MET A 224 -11.63 23.11 9.02
N ALA A 225 -10.30 23.11 8.87
CA ALA A 225 -9.37 23.19 10.00
C ALA A 225 -9.54 24.50 10.79
N ARG A 226 -9.71 25.64 10.11
CA ARG A 226 -9.99 26.95 10.74
C ARG A 226 -11.27 26.93 11.56
N TYR A 227 -12.32 26.29 11.04
CA TYR A 227 -13.56 26.14 11.80
C TYR A 227 -13.33 25.42 13.12
N PHE A 228 -12.59 24.29 13.10
CA PHE A 228 -12.23 23.57 14.32
C PHE A 228 -11.35 24.37 15.27
N GLN A 229 -10.39 25.14 14.76
CA GLN A 229 -9.54 26.02 15.58
C GLN A 229 -10.31 27.12 16.26
N ALA A 230 -11.32 27.68 15.59
CA ALA A 230 -12.15 28.75 16.14
C ALA A 230 -13.19 28.25 17.17
N HIS A 231 -13.67 27.01 17.06
CA HIS A 231 -14.79 26.49 17.82
C HIS A 231 -14.46 25.24 18.67
N GLY A 232 -13.34 24.57 18.40
CA GLY A 232 -13.00 23.26 18.98
C GLY A 232 -12.65 23.24 20.48
N ALA A 233 -12.45 24.40 21.09
CA ALA A 233 -12.23 24.53 22.54
C ALA A 233 -13.52 24.82 23.32
N THR A 234 -14.64 24.96 22.65
CA THR A 234 -15.94 25.31 23.25
C THR A 234 -16.99 24.32 22.75
N ASP A 235 -18.05 24.10 23.52
CA ASP A 235 -19.22 23.24 23.17
C ASP A 235 -20.02 23.77 21.95
N ARG A 236 -19.35 24.37 20.98
CA ARG A 236 -19.92 25.10 19.83
C ARG A 236 -19.62 24.48 18.47
N ILE A 237 -19.12 23.24 18.43
CA ILE A 237 -18.99 22.57 17.14
C ILE A 237 -20.38 22.16 16.67
N ASP A 238 -20.80 22.74 15.55
CA ASP A 238 -22.02 22.34 14.88
C ASP A 238 -21.71 21.19 13.92
N ALA A 239 -22.27 20.02 14.21
CA ALA A 239 -22.10 18.82 13.41
C ALA A 239 -22.64 18.99 11.96
N GLU A 240 -23.63 19.85 11.74
CA GLU A 240 -24.19 20.13 10.44
C GLU A 240 -23.22 20.95 9.58
N VAL A 241 -22.57 21.95 10.17
CA VAL A 241 -21.51 22.73 9.52
C VAL A 241 -20.34 21.81 9.12
N VAL A 242 -19.94 20.91 10.01
CA VAL A 242 -18.88 19.93 9.72
C VAL A 242 -19.26 19.01 8.56
N ARG A 243 -20.51 18.51 8.53
CA ARG A 243 -21.00 17.67 7.43
C ARG A 243 -21.05 18.45 6.10
N THR A 244 -21.41 19.72 6.14
CA THR A 244 -21.42 20.58 4.96
C THR A 244 -20.02 20.76 4.37
N HIS A 245 -19.01 20.96 5.22
CA HIS A 245 -17.62 21.02 4.76
C HIS A 245 -17.18 19.69 4.12
N VAL A 246 -17.52 18.55 4.73
CA VAL A 246 -17.20 17.24 4.16
C VAL A 246 -17.91 17.01 2.83
N ALA A 247 -19.17 17.40 2.71
CA ALA A 247 -19.90 17.31 1.44
C ALA A 247 -19.25 18.16 0.34
N ALA A 248 -18.76 19.36 0.67
CA ALA A 248 -18.03 20.20 -0.28
C ALA A 248 -16.69 19.55 -0.70
N LEU A 249 -15.94 19.00 0.25
CA LEU A 249 -14.70 18.26 -0.04
C LEU A 249 -14.95 17.02 -0.90
N HIS A 250 -16.05 16.31 -0.65
CA HIS A 250 -16.46 15.17 -1.46
C HIS A 250 -16.76 15.58 -2.91
N GLN A 251 -17.41 16.72 -3.13
CA GLN A 251 -17.64 17.24 -4.47
C GLN A 251 -16.32 17.57 -5.19
N LEU A 252 -15.35 18.19 -4.50
CA LEU A 252 -14.05 18.54 -5.10
C LEU A 252 -13.29 17.33 -5.64
N VAL A 253 -13.33 16.19 -4.96
CA VAL A 253 -12.59 14.99 -5.38
C VAL A 253 -13.33 14.14 -6.42
N HIS A 254 -14.59 14.48 -6.74
CA HIS A 254 -15.41 13.77 -7.73
C HIS A 254 -15.73 14.64 -8.96
N LEU A 255 -15.25 15.89 -9.00
CA LEU A 255 -15.30 16.71 -10.22
C LEU A 255 -14.35 16.09 -11.26
N PRO A 256 -14.78 16.02 -12.54
CA PRO A 256 -14.00 15.48 -13.64
C PRO A 256 -12.74 16.32 -13.93
#